data_2cfdb61e33dcfc4fcd8c9b5182e0ed57
#
_entry.id   2cfdb61e33dcfc4fcd8c9b5182e0ed57
#
_cell.length_a   1.000
_cell.length_b   1.000
_cell.length_c   1.000
_cell.angle_alpha   90.00
_cell.angle_beta   90.00
_cell.angle_gamma   90.00
#
_symmetry.space_group_name_H-M   'P 1'
#
loop_
_entity.id
_entity.type
_entity.pdbx_description
1 polymer ?
#
loop_
_entity_poly.entity_id
_entity_poly.type
_entity_poly.pdbx_seq_one_letter_code
_entity_poly.pdbx_strand_id
1 'polypeptide(L)'
;RGKLMCVGATTREEYNKTIRKDGALDRRFQALAVSEPSKEDSLEILRGIAPNYEDFHGVKYKEPLLKLICELAQRYITNRNFPDKAIDLLDQGGSRAKIRGLRRPAEAVLLEKQIEKNFAKEDGETSARRRSGIKQEQEKLFNSYKEVLQKWSSHQKATIVKKSDILEIVSSKTGIPVSELGHTQARSILSLDKRVKKRVIGQQESINRIHKTIIRNKS
;
A
#
# COMPACT_ATOMS: atom_id res chain seq x y z
N ARG A 1 48.74 -17.18 3.22
CA ARG A 1 47.78 -17.93 2.38
C ARG A 1 46.57 -18.32 3.22
N GLY A 2 45.35 -17.95 2.84
CA GLY A 2 44.14 -18.59 3.36
C GLY A 2 43.52 -18.02 4.65
N LYS A 3 43.74 -16.76 5.01
CA LYS A 3 43.18 -16.17 6.26
C LYS A 3 41.91 -15.32 6.07
N LEU A 4 41.47 -15.13 4.85
CA LEU A 4 40.24 -14.33 4.57
C LEU A 4 39.10 -15.27 4.17
N MET A 5 38.05 -15.32 4.98
CA MET A 5 36.77 -15.90 4.58
C MET A 5 35.91 -14.83 3.97
N CYS A 6 35.46 -15.07 2.75
CA CYS A 6 34.62 -14.13 2.01
C CYS A 6 33.29 -14.80 1.61
N VAL A 7 32.18 -14.15 1.90
CA VAL A 7 30.87 -14.55 1.44
C VAL A 7 30.35 -13.42 0.55
N GLY A 8 30.01 -13.73 -0.70
CA GLY A 8 29.44 -12.80 -1.67
C GLY A 8 28.02 -13.18 -2.01
N ALA A 9 27.17 -12.19 -2.23
CA ALA A 9 25.82 -12.37 -2.75
C ALA A 9 25.73 -11.74 -4.14
N THR A 10 25.10 -12.46 -5.08
CA THR A 10 24.91 -12.01 -6.46
C THR A 10 23.70 -12.68 -7.07
N THR A 11 23.23 -12.19 -8.21
CA THR A 11 22.18 -12.87 -8.97
C THR A 11 22.75 -14.03 -9.79
N ARG A 12 21.89 -15.02 -10.12
CA ARG A 12 22.28 -16.16 -10.97
C ARG A 12 22.84 -15.70 -12.33
N GLU A 13 22.27 -14.62 -12.88
CA GLU A 13 22.72 -14.08 -14.16
C GLU A 13 24.12 -13.45 -14.06
N GLU A 14 24.33 -12.63 -13.03
CA GLU A 14 25.62 -11.99 -12.79
C GLU A 14 26.71 -13.03 -12.46
N TYR A 15 26.39 -14.03 -11.62
CA TYR A 15 27.29 -15.14 -11.34
C TYR A 15 27.74 -15.82 -12.64
N ASN A 16 26.81 -16.17 -13.52
CA ASN A 16 27.14 -16.82 -14.80
C ASN A 16 27.93 -15.91 -15.75
N LYS A 17 27.70 -14.59 -15.71
CA LYS A 17 28.40 -13.62 -16.58
C LYS A 17 29.81 -13.30 -16.09
N THR A 18 30.07 -13.35 -14.80
CA THR A 18 31.31 -12.87 -14.17
C THR A 18 32.10 -14.02 -13.51
N ILE A 19 31.64 -14.53 -12.35
CA ILE A 19 32.38 -15.49 -11.53
C ILE A 19 32.64 -16.80 -12.26
N ARG A 20 31.61 -17.36 -12.91
CA ARG A 20 31.73 -18.65 -13.61
C ARG A 20 32.64 -18.61 -14.82
N LYS A 21 32.83 -17.42 -15.43
CA LYS A 21 33.76 -17.26 -16.55
C LYS A 21 35.19 -17.10 -16.12
N ASP A 22 35.43 -16.66 -14.90
CA ASP A 22 36.77 -16.56 -14.33
C ASP A 22 37.13 -17.88 -13.61
N GLY A 23 37.87 -18.72 -14.28
CA GLY A 23 38.26 -20.01 -13.72
C GLY A 23 39.11 -19.94 -12.43
N ALA A 24 39.71 -18.79 -12.12
CA ALA A 24 40.41 -18.60 -10.84
C ALA A 24 39.47 -18.33 -9.69
N LEU A 25 38.36 -17.61 -9.95
CA LEU A 25 37.31 -17.34 -8.98
C LEU A 25 36.39 -18.56 -8.79
N ASP A 26 35.95 -19.18 -9.90
CA ASP A 26 35.04 -20.34 -9.86
C ASP A 26 35.60 -21.52 -9.01
N ARG A 27 36.94 -21.73 -9.03
CA ARG A 27 37.62 -22.74 -8.18
C ARG A 27 37.77 -22.37 -6.72
N ARG A 28 37.58 -21.11 -6.36
CA ARG A 28 37.75 -20.59 -5.00
C ARG A 28 36.45 -20.32 -4.27
N PHE A 29 35.34 -20.20 -5.00
CA PHE A 29 34.03 -19.95 -4.45
C PHE A 29 33.10 -21.13 -4.71
N GLN A 30 32.42 -21.57 -3.67
CA GLN A 30 31.37 -22.56 -3.79
C GLN A 30 30.04 -21.82 -3.99
N ALA A 31 29.40 -22.03 -5.14
CA ALA A 31 28.09 -21.45 -5.41
C ALA A 31 27.00 -22.15 -4.58
N LEU A 32 26.29 -21.36 -3.78
CA LEU A 32 25.11 -21.79 -3.04
C LEU A 32 23.87 -21.15 -3.66
N ALA A 33 22.99 -21.98 -4.23
CA ALA A 33 21.74 -21.47 -4.80
C ALA A 33 20.70 -21.27 -3.70
N VAL A 34 20.21 -20.02 -3.59
CA VAL A 34 19.06 -19.67 -2.73
C VAL A 34 17.83 -19.60 -3.60
N SER A 35 16.86 -20.50 -3.37
CA SER A 35 15.58 -20.52 -4.10
C SER A 35 14.61 -19.49 -3.54
N GLU A 36 13.63 -19.09 -4.38
CA GLU A 36 12.53 -18.25 -3.94
C GLU A 36 11.74 -18.96 -2.83
N PRO A 37 11.48 -18.31 -1.68
CA PRO A 37 10.68 -18.89 -0.62
C PRO A 37 9.23 -19.08 -1.04
N SER A 38 8.56 -20.05 -0.42
CA SER A 38 7.13 -20.25 -0.61
C SER A 38 6.32 -19.05 -0.08
N LYS A 39 5.02 -18.99 -0.41
CA LYS A 39 4.12 -17.98 0.13
C LYS A 39 4.03 -18.09 1.66
N GLU A 40 4.01 -19.29 2.18
CA GLU A 40 3.96 -19.61 3.60
C GLU A 40 5.23 -19.13 4.32
N ASP A 41 6.40 -19.44 3.78
CA ASP A 41 7.69 -18.96 4.31
C ASP A 41 7.77 -17.43 4.22
N SER A 42 7.28 -16.85 3.14
CA SER A 42 7.24 -15.40 2.97
C SER A 42 6.33 -14.72 4.00
N LEU A 43 5.25 -15.36 4.41
CA LEU A 43 4.40 -14.86 5.50
C LEU A 43 5.13 -14.88 6.83
N GLU A 44 5.92 -15.93 7.13
CA GLU A 44 6.75 -16.00 8.33
C GLU A 44 7.83 -14.90 8.31
N ILE A 45 8.45 -14.67 7.16
CA ILE A 45 9.41 -13.57 6.99
C ILE A 45 8.71 -12.22 7.27
N LEU A 46 7.53 -11.98 6.70
CA LEU A 46 6.80 -10.74 6.95
C LEU A 46 6.47 -10.56 8.44
N ARG A 47 6.06 -11.61 9.14
CA ARG A 47 5.82 -11.57 10.60
C ARG A 47 7.06 -11.15 11.36
N GLY A 48 8.21 -11.67 10.97
CA GLY A 48 9.50 -11.37 11.62
C GLY A 48 9.93 -9.92 11.42
N ILE A 49 9.69 -9.35 10.23
CA ILE A 49 10.14 -7.98 9.90
C ILE A 49 9.08 -6.90 10.17
N ALA A 50 7.79 -7.25 10.25
CA ALA A 50 6.71 -6.30 10.46
C ALA A 50 6.94 -5.34 11.66
N PRO A 51 7.44 -5.79 12.83
CA PRO A 51 7.72 -4.89 13.94
C PRO A 51 8.69 -3.75 13.57
N ASN A 52 9.73 -4.03 12.77
CA ASN A 52 10.69 -3.01 12.36
C ASN A 52 10.04 -1.94 11.47
N TYR A 53 9.13 -2.35 10.56
CA TYR A 53 8.37 -1.43 9.73
C TYR A 53 7.27 -0.69 10.51
N GLU A 54 6.70 -1.33 11.55
CA GLU A 54 5.77 -0.68 12.47
C GLU A 54 6.42 0.48 13.19
N ASP A 55 7.62 0.26 13.73
CA ASP A 55 8.39 1.27 14.44
C ASP A 55 8.85 2.40 13.50
N PHE A 56 9.34 2.04 12.31
CA PHE A 56 9.81 3.01 11.31
C PHE A 56 8.70 3.94 10.79
N HIS A 57 7.54 3.38 10.49
CA HIS A 57 6.40 4.16 9.98
C HIS A 57 5.49 4.72 11.08
N GLY A 58 5.58 4.24 12.32
CA GLY A 58 4.65 4.57 13.40
C GLY A 58 3.24 4.03 13.15
N VAL A 59 3.14 2.81 12.61
CA VAL A 59 1.88 2.14 12.23
C VAL A 59 1.76 0.78 12.89
N LYS A 60 0.61 0.10 12.69
CA LYS A 60 0.41 -1.29 13.11
C LYS A 60 -0.16 -2.14 11.98
N TYR A 61 0.42 -3.33 11.79
CA TYR A 61 -0.06 -4.35 10.85
C TYR A 61 -0.82 -5.44 11.61
N LYS A 62 -2.03 -5.75 11.15
CA LYS A 62 -2.78 -6.88 11.68
C LYS A 62 -2.46 -8.15 10.91
N GLU A 63 -2.44 -9.29 11.59
CA GLU A 63 -2.17 -10.60 10.99
C GLU A 63 -2.97 -10.91 9.70
N PRO A 64 -4.29 -10.64 9.63
CA PRO A 64 -5.03 -10.85 8.38
C PRO A 64 -4.53 -9.99 7.21
N LEU A 65 -3.90 -8.84 7.50
CA LEU A 65 -3.34 -7.97 6.48
C LEU A 65 -2.04 -8.53 5.91
N LEU A 66 -1.17 -9.12 6.74
CA LEU A 66 0.07 -9.76 6.29
C LEU A 66 -0.25 -10.92 5.33
N LYS A 67 -1.25 -11.75 5.66
CA LYS A 67 -1.75 -12.81 4.77
C LYS A 67 -2.23 -12.25 3.44
N LEU A 68 -3.03 -11.18 3.49
CA LEU A 68 -3.54 -10.51 2.30
C LEU A 68 -2.41 -9.94 1.42
N ILE A 69 -1.36 -9.38 2.03
CA ILE A 69 -0.18 -8.87 1.31
C ILE A 69 0.47 -9.99 0.50
N CYS A 70 0.72 -11.17 1.11
CA CYS A 70 1.29 -12.31 0.41
C CYS A 70 0.38 -12.81 -0.73
N GLU A 71 -0.94 -12.86 -0.51
CA GLU A 71 -1.90 -13.26 -1.53
C GLU A 71 -1.93 -12.31 -2.74
N LEU A 72 -1.95 -11.00 -2.46
CA LEU A 72 -1.95 -9.98 -3.51
C LEU A 72 -0.61 -9.94 -4.25
N ALA A 73 0.52 -10.06 -3.52
CA ALA A 73 1.84 -10.13 -4.11
C ALA A 73 1.99 -11.33 -5.06
N GLN A 74 1.54 -12.52 -4.63
CA GLN A 74 1.58 -13.72 -5.45
C GLN A 74 0.73 -13.60 -6.72
N ARG A 75 -0.46 -13.01 -6.57
CA ARG A 75 -1.46 -12.98 -7.64
C ARG A 75 -1.23 -11.90 -8.68
N TYR A 76 -0.77 -10.74 -8.25
CA TYR A 76 -0.76 -9.54 -9.10
C TYR A 76 0.63 -8.99 -9.40
N ILE A 77 1.66 -9.34 -8.60
CA ILE A 77 3.03 -8.89 -8.82
C ILE A 77 3.86 -10.05 -9.36
N THR A 78 4.03 -10.06 -10.70
CA THR A 78 4.73 -11.15 -11.40
C THR A 78 6.17 -10.81 -11.78
N ASN A 79 6.55 -9.55 -11.73
CA ASN A 79 7.85 -9.06 -12.15
C ASN A 79 8.92 -9.09 -11.04
N ARG A 80 8.58 -9.59 -9.85
CA ARG A 80 9.49 -9.74 -8.70
C ARG A 80 9.23 -11.05 -7.98
N ASN A 81 10.25 -11.55 -7.30
CA ASN A 81 10.19 -12.78 -6.53
C ASN A 81 9.82 -12.51 -5.06
N PHE A 82 9.37 -13.53 -4.36
CA PHE A 82 9.30 -13.51 -2.91
C PHE A 82 10.72 -13.56 -2.29
N PRO A 83 10.96 -12.92 -1.11
CA PRO A 83 9.98 -12.16 -0.32
C PRO A 83 9.83 -10.70 -0.75
N ASP A 84 10.68 -10.18 -1.64
CA ASP A 84 10.80 -8.75 -1.99
C ASP A 84 9.47 -8.10 -2.39
N LYS A 85 8.68 -8.77 -3.23
CA LYS A 85 7.37 -8.25 -3.67
C LYS A 85 6.38 -8.06 -2.52
N ALA A 86 6.47 -8.86 -1.47
CA ALA A 86 5.62 -8.76 -0.29
C ALA A 86 6.15 -7.71 0.70
N ILE A 87 7.47 -7.64 0.88
CA ILE A 87 8.13 -6.62 1.69
C ILE A 87 7.86 -5.22 1.12
N ASP A 88 7.96 -5.06 -0.19
CA ASP A 88 7.67 -3.79 -0.88
C ASP A 88 6.22 -3.32 -0.68
N LEU A 89 5.24 -4.26 -0.66
CA LEU A 89 3.85 -3.93 -0.33
C LEU A 89 3.67 -3.58 1.15
N LEU A 90 4.38 -4.25 2.05
CA LEU A 90 4.37 -3.96 3.48
C LEU A 90 4.87 -2.53 3.72
N ASP A 91 6.04 -2.20 3.20
CA ASP A 91 6.70 -0.89 3.34
C ASP A 91 5.81 0.25 2.80
N GLN A 92 5.36 0.14 1.55
CA GLN A 92 4.49 1.14 0.93
C GLN A 92 3.15 1.27 1.66
N GLY A 93 2.60 0.15 2.17
CA GLY A 93 1.40 0.14 2.99
C GLY A 93 1.55 0.93 4.27
N GLY A 94 2.68 0.78 4.95
CA GLY A 94 3.04 1.55 6.15
C GLY A 94 3.17 3.04 5.85
N SER A 95 3.94 3.38 4.84
CA SER A 95 4.12 4.76 4.39
C SER A 95 2.78 5.45 4.06
N ARG A 96 1.91 4.76 3.30
CA ARG A 96 0.58 5.28 2.95
C ARG A 96 -0.32 5.46 4.16
N ALA A 97 -0.32 4.50 5.08
CA ALA A 97 -1.08 4.60 6.32
C ALA A 97 -0.58 5.75 7.20
N LYS A 98 0.73 5.97 7.30
CA LYS A 98 1.34 7.11 7.98
C LYS A 98 0.84 8.43 7.39
N ILE A 99 0.92 8.60 6.07
CA ILE A 99 0.44 9.82 5.38
C ILE A 99 -1.06 10.04 5.64
N ARG A 100 -1.86 8.96 5.60
CA ARG A 100 -3.29 9.03 5.92
C ARG A 100 -3.53 9.45 7.37
N GLY A 101 -2.73 8.93 8.32
CA GLY A 101 -2.80 9.30 9.74
C GLY A 101 -2.39 10.74 10.03
N LEU A 102 -1.51 11.32 9.20
CA LEU A 102 -1.08 12.71 9.30
C LEU A 102 -2.10 13.72 8.72
N ARG A 103 -3.13 13.25 8.00
CA ARG A 103 -4.16 14.16 7.48
C ARG A 103 -4.94 14.79 8.63
N ARG A 104 -4.98 16.12 8.63
CA ARG A 104 -5.76 16.89 9.60
C ARG A 104 -7.24 16.50 9.51
N PRO A 105 -7.98 16.51 10.64
CA PRO A 105 -9.42 16.29 10.62
C PRO A 105 -10.12 17.26 9.67
N ALA A 106 -11.16 16.81 8.96
CA ALA A 106 -11.94 17.65 8.07
C ALA A 106 -12.53 18.87 8.80
N GLU A 107 -12.89 18.70 10.08
CA GLU A 107 -13.36 19.74 10.97
C GLU A 107 -12.33 20.86 11.17
N ALA A 108 -11.05 20.49 11.39
CA ALA A 108 -9.97 21.48 11.50
C ALA A 108 -9.78 22.28 10.21
N VAL A 109 -9.85 21.63 9.05
CA VAL A 109 -9.76 22.29 7.73
C VAL A 109 -10.94 23.24 7.50
N LEU A 110 -12.15 22.87 7.95
CA LEU A 110 -13.32 23.75 7.85
C LEU A 110 -13.19 24.99 8.75
N LEU A 111 -12.75 24.80 9.99
CA LEU A 111 -12.51 25.90 10.94
C LEU A 111 -11.43 26.86 10.42
N GLU A 112 -10.35 26.33 9.84
CA GLU A 112 -9.29 27.12 9.22
C GLU A 112 -9.85 28.02 8.11
N LYS A 113 -10.68 27.51 7.22
CA LYS A 113 -11.35 28.27 6.17
C LYS A 113 -12.33 29.32 6.72
N GLN A 114 -12.99 29.04 7.85
CA GLN A 114 -13.89 30.01 8.50
C GLN A 114 -13.09 31.14 9.14
N ILE A 115 -11.95 30.84 9.76
CA ILE A 115 -11.03 31.81 10.32
C ILE A 115 -10.51 32.74 9.21
N GLU A 116 -10.02 32.17 8.09
CA GLU A 116 -9.56 32.96 6.93
C GLU A 116 -10.64 33.91 6.39
N LYS A 117 -11.88 33.43 6.27
CA LYS A 117 -13.01 34.27 5.83
C LYS A 117 -13.31 35.41 6.80
N ASN A 118 -13.18 35.17 8.10
CA ASN A 118 -13.42 36.20 9.11
C ASN A 118 -12.30 37.23 9.13
N PHE A 119 -11.04 36.85 8.88
CA PHE A 119 -9.95 37.82 8.67
C PHE A 119 -10.21 38.72 7.47
N ALA A 120 -10.62 38.16 6.34
CA ALA A 120 -10.97 38.95 5.16
C ALA A 120 -12.13 39.93 5.40
N LYS A 121 -13.09 39.57 6.26
CA LYS A 121 -14.18 40.50 6.67
C LYS A 121 -13.70 41.61 7.60
N GLU A 122 -12.77 41.32 8.49
CA GLU A 122 -12.19 42.30 9.40
C GLU A 122 -11.43 43.39 8.67
N ASP A 123 -10.64 43.00 7.66
CA ASP A 123 -9.87 43.94 6.83
C ASP A 123 -10.74 44.92 6.03
N GLY A 124 -11.95 44.50 5.63
CA GLY A 124 -12.92 45.36 4.92
C GLY A 124 -13.86 46.18 5.80
N GLU A 125 -13.88 45.99 7.14
CA GLU A 125 -14.85 46.62 8.01
C GLU A 125 -14.29 47.92 8.63
N THR A 126 -14.99 49.00 8.46
CA THR A 126 -14.62 50.34 8.98
C THR A 126 -15.20 50.65 10.35
N SER A 127 -16.27 49.99 10.77
CA SER A 127 -16.97 50.25 12.05
C SER A 127 -16.26 49.54 13.21
N ALA A 128 -15.84 50.31 14.22
CA ALA A 128 -15.18 49.78 15.43
C ALA A 128 -16.03 48.76 16.20
N ARG A 129 -17.35 48.96 16.27
CA ARG A 129 -18.28 48.06 16.98
C ARG A 129 -18.40 46.69 16.23
N ARG A 130 -18.44 46.70 14.91
CA ARG A 130 -18.51 45.47 14.09
C ARG A 130 -17.18 44.73 14.13
N ARG A 131 -16.03 45.41 14.07
CA ARG A 131 -14.71 44.80 14.24
C ARG A 131 -14.58 44.10 15.59
N SER A 132 -15.08 44.65 16.69
CA SER A 132 -15.07 44.01 18.00
C SER A 132 -15.89 42.71 18.00
N GLY A 133 -17.03 42.66 17.33
CA GLY A 133 -17.84 41.45 17.17
C GLY A 133 -17.11 40.38 16.36
N ILE A 134 -16.47 40.75 15.23
CA ILE A 134 -15.70 39.84 14.40
C ILE A 134 -14.52 39.25 15.20
N LYS A 135 -13.80 40.05 16.00
CA LYS A 135 -12.71 39.55 16.85
C LYS A 135 -13.18 38.54 17.89
N GLN A 136 -14.32 38.74 18.52
CA GLN A 136 -14.89 37.77 19.46
C GLN A 136 -15.25 36.43 18.76
N GLU A 137 -15.79 36.53 17.56
CA GLU A 137 -16.10 35.32 16.75
C GLU A 137 -14.82 34.60 16.32
N GLN A 138 -13.79 35.33 15.91
CA GLN A 138 -12.46 34.77 15.59
C GLN A 138 -11.85 34.05 16.79
N GLU A 139 -11.92 34.61 17.97
CA GLU A 139 -11.39 34.02 19.19
C GLU A 139 -12.10 32.70 19.54
N LYS A 140 -13.42 32.65 19.38
CA LYS A 140 -14.19 31.40 19.55
C LYS A 140 -13.79 30.32 18.52
N LEU A 141 -13.69 30.70 17.25
CA LEU A 141 -13.27 29.78 16.19
C LEU A 141 -11.84 29.27 16.42
N PHE A 142 -10.94 30.14 16.87
CA PHE A 142 -9.55 29.79 17.16
C PHE A 142 -9.43 28.83 18.35
N ASN A 143 -10.25 29.02 19.39
CA ASN A 143 -10.31 28.12 20.53
C ASN A 143 -10.87 26.74 20.10
N SER A 144 -11.94 26.71 19.32
CA SER A 144 -12.48 25.47 18.76
C SER A 144 -11.45 24.75 17.88
N TYR A 145 -10.72 25.48 17.04
CA TYR A 145 -9.64 24.95 16.22
C TYR A 145 -8.51 24.31 17.06
N LYS A 146 -8.08 25.00 18.13
CA LYS A 146 -7.08 24.47 19.08
C LYS A 146 -7.57 23.19 19.76
N GLU A 147 -8.82 23.14 20.19
CA GLU A 147 -9.39 21.94 20.82
C GLU A 147 -9.41 20.74 19.86
N VAL A 148 -9.83 20.96 18.61
CA VAL A 148 -9.83 19.92 17.58
C VAL A 148 -8.43 19.40 17.30
N LEU A 149 -7.44 20.29 17.20
CA LEU A 149 -6.05 19.91 17.00
C LEU A 149 -5.47 19.18 18.22
N GLN A 150 -5.79 19.61 19.43
CA GLN A 150 -5.32 18.96 20.65
C GLN A 150 -5.91 17.56 20.80
N LYS A 151 -7.21 17.39 20.54
CA LYS A 151 -7.86 16.07 20.48
C LYS A 151 -7.23 15.18 19.41
N TRP A 152 -6.96 15.72 18.23
CA TRP A 152 -6.31 14.97 17.16
C TRP A 152 -4.89 14.55 17.52
N SER A 153 -4.07 15.44 18.09
CA SER A 153 -2.69 15.12 18.50
C SER A 153 -2.64 14.11 19.64
N SER A 154 -3.55 14.20 20.62
CA SER A 154 -3.62 13.26 21.74
C SER A 154 -4.14 11.88 21.34
N HIS A 155 -4.84 11.76 20.19
CA HIS A 155 -5.36 10.51 19.66
C HIS A 155 -4.46 9.88 18.57
N GLN A 156 -3.25 10.38 18.36
CA GLN A 156 -2.27 9.75 17.46
C GLN A 156 -1.75 8.42 18.03
N LYS A 157 -2.66 7.46 18.26
CA LYS A 157 -2.30 6.05 18.38
C LYS A 157 -1.74 5.59 17.04
N ALA A 158 -0.77 4.66 17.08
CA ALA A 158 -0.19 4.08 15.86
C ALA A 158 -1.28 3.77 14.83
N THR A 159 -1.19 4.37 13.66
CA THR A 159 -2.21 4.24 12.62
C THR A 159 -2.24 2.80 12.12
N ILE A 160 -3.41 2.15 12.16
CA ILE A 160 -3.56 0.79 11.65
C ILE A 160 -3.56 0.82 10.12
N VAL A 161 -2.70 0.03 9.50
CA VAL A 161 -2.68 -0.17 8.05
C VAL A 161 -3.94 -0.92 7.64
N LYS A 162 -4.69 -0.36 6.68
CA LYS A 162 -5.97 -0.91 6.21
C LYS A 162 -5.78 -1.71 4.93
N LYS A 163 -6.71 -2.63 4.67
CA LYS A 163 -6.80 -3.34 3.40
C LYS A 163 -6.84 -2.39 2.19
N SER A 164 -7.57 -1.26 2.31
CA SER A 164 -7.65 -0.26 1.25
C SER A 164 -6.28 0.31 0.85
N ASP A 165 -5.38 0.52 1.84
CA ASP A 165 -4.06 1.08 1.59
C ASP A 165 -3.25 0.15 0.68
N ILE A 166 -3.30 -1.18 0.92
CA ILE A 166 -2.62 -2.19 0.10
C ILE A 166 -3.27 -2.33 -1.29
N LEU A 167 -4.60 -2.39 -1.35
CA LEU A 167 -5.31 -2.51 -2.62
C LEU A 167 -5.03 -1.34 -3.56
N GLU A 168 -4.95 -0.12 -3.05
CA GLU A 168 -4.62 1.06 -3.86
C GLU A 168 -3.18 1.03 -4.38
N ILE A 169 -2.23 0.50 -3.58
CA ILE A 169 -0.84 0.30 -4.01
C ILE A 169 -0.78 -0.74 -5.14
N VAL A 170 -1.44 -1.89 -4.95
CA VAL A 170 -1.49 -2.92 -5.99
C VAL A 170 -2.15 -2.39 -7.26
N SER A 171 -3.24 -1.63 -7.13
CA SER A 171 -3.92 -0.98 -8.25
C SER A 171 -2.99 -0.03 -9.01
N SER A 172 -2.23 0.81 -8.30
CA SER A 172 -1.28 1.74 -8.92
C SER A 172 -0.12 1.04 -9.64
N LYS A 173 0.34 -0.11 -9.12
CA LYS A 173 1.43 -0.89 -9.72
C LYS A 173 0.99 -1.72 -10.94
N THR A 174 -0.23 -2.22 -10.92
CA THR A 174 -0.74 -3.16 -11.92
C THR A 174 -1.68 -2.53 -12.94
N GLY A 175 -2.21 -1.33 -12.66
CA GLY A 175 -3.25 -0.70 -13.45
C GLY A 175 -4.65 -1.33 -13.27
N ILE A 176 -4.80 -2.34 -12.40
CA ILE A 176 -6.08 -3.02 -12.16
C ILE A 176 -6.90 -2.20 -11.16
N PRO A 177 -8.16 -1.83 -11.46
CA PRO A 177 -9.01 -1.09 -10.54
C PRO A 177 -9.18 -1.79 -9.20
N VAL A 178 -9.19 -1.02 -8.08
CA VAL A 178 -9.35 -1.54 -6.71
C VAL A 178 -10.61 -2.39 -6.57
N SER A 179 -11.68 -2.04 -7.28
CA SER A 179 -12.94 -2.80 -7.31
C SER A 179 -12.79 -4.25 -7.81
N GLU A 180 -11.80 -4.50 -8.65
CA GLU A 180 -11.52 -5.83 -9.18
C GLU A 180 -10.54 -6.64 -8.31
N LEU A 181 -9.66 -5.97 -7.57
CA LEU A 181 -8.68 -6.59 -6.68
C LEU A 181 -9.31 -7.25 -5.44
N GLY A 182 -10.46 -6.74 -4.97
CA GLY A 182 -11.13 -7.20 -3.75
C GLY A 182 -12.06 -8.39 -3.92
N HIS A 183 -12.34 -8.81 -5.15
CA HIS A 183 -13.27 -9.92 -5.42
C HIS A 183 -12.57 -11.28 -5.40
N THR A 184 -13.18 -12.26 -4.74
CA THR A 184 -12.79 -13.67 -4.85
C THR A 184 -12.84 -14.08 -6.32
N GLN A 185 -11.83 -14.84 -6.79
CA GLN A 185 -11.75 -15.29 -8.19
C GLN A 185 -13.06 -15.88 -8.70
N ALA A 186 -13.77 -16.61 -7.83
CA ALA A 186 -15.06 -17.21 -8.15
C ALA A 186 -16.11 -16.18 -8.60
N ARG A 187 -16.25 -15.05 -7.87
CA ARG A 187 -17.21 -13.99 -8.23
C ARG A 187 -16.83 -13.26 -9.52
N SER A 188 -15.54 -13.02 -9.73
CA SER A 188 -15.05 -12.37 -10.97
C SER A 188 -15.27 -13.25 -12.19
N ILE A 189 -15.06 -14.57 -12.07
CA ILE A 189 -15.30 -15.54 -13.15
C ILE A 189 -16.79 -15.69 -13.41
N LEU A 190 -17.62 -15.80 -12.37
CA LEU A 190 -19.08 -15.92 -12.51
C LEU A 190 -19.73 -14.70 -13.18
N SER A 191 -19.12 -13.51 -13.04
CA SER A 191 -19.59 -12.29 -13.68
C SER A 191 -18.97 -11.99 -15.05
N LEU A 192 -17.99 -12.80 -15.47
CA LEU A 192 -17.24 -12.59 -16.71
C LEU A 192 -18.14 -12.58 -17.94
N ASP A 193 -19.06 -13.54 -18.03
CA ASP A 193 -20.01 -13.63 -19.14
C ASP A 193 -20.86 -12.37 -19.29
N LYS A 194 -21.38 -11.85 -18.17
CA LYS A 194 -22.19 -10.61 -18.15
C LYS A 194 -21.39 -9.37 -18.58
N ARG A 195 -20.11 -9.29 -18.18
CA ARG A 195 -19.24 -8.17 -18.55
C ARG A 195 -18.85 -8.22 -20.03
N VAL A 196 -18.53 -9.41 -20.55
CA VAL A 196 -18.17 -9.59 -21.95
C VAL A 196 -19.38 -9.36 -22.86
N LYS A 197 -20.55 -9.87 -22.51
CA LYS A 197 -21.80 -9.66 -23.25
C LYS A 197 -22.23 -8.19 -23.38
N LYS A 198 -21.80 -7.34 -22.46
CA LYS A 198 -22.02 -5.88 -22.57
C LYS A 198 -21.14 -5.20 -23.62
N ARG A 199 -20.00 -5.78 -23.95
CA ARG A 199 -19.02 -5.20 -24.87
C ARG A 199 -19.01 -5.87 -26.24
N VAL A 200 -19.41 -7.13 -26.31
CA VAL A 200 -19.40 -7.94 -27.55
C VAL A 200 -20.84 -8.32 -27.88
N ILE A 201 -21.32 -7.85 -29.01
CA ILE A 201 -22.67 -8.11 -29.51
C ILE A 201 -22.61 -9.25 -30.53
N GLY A 202 -23.56 -10.21 -30.47
CA GLY A 202 -23.74 -11.26 -31.50
C GLY A 202 -22.90 -12.53 -31.33
N GLN A 203 -22.00 -12.65 -30.29
CA GLN A 203 -21.10 -13.79 -30.09
C GLN A 203 -21.45 -14.65 -28.84
N GLN A 204 -22.74 -14.83 -28.55
CA GLN A 204 -23.23 -15.47 -27.33
C GLN A 204 -22.66 -16.86 -27.09
N GLU A 205 -22.62 -17.69 -28.15
CA GLU A 205 -22.17 -19.07 -28.04
C GLU A 205 -20.66 -19.16 -27.75
N SER A 206 -19.87 -18.37 -28.44
CA SER A 206 -18.42 -18.27 -28.21
C SER A 206 -18.10 -17.80 -26.80
N ILE A 207 -18.81 -16.77 -26.30
CA ILE A 207 -18.63 -16.25 -24.93
C ILE A 207 -18.98 -17.33 -23.91
N ASN A 208 -20.07 -18.07 -24.10
CA ASN A 208 -20.47 -19.12 -23.19
C ASN A 208 -19.46 -20.29 -23.19
N ARG A 209 -18.88 -20.66 -24.35
CA ARG A 209 -17.82 -21.69 -24.44
C ARG A 209 -16.58 -21.27 -23.71
N ILE A 210 -16.10 -20.02 -23.91
CA ILE A 210 -14.95 -19.47 -23.21
C ILE A 210 -15.19 -19.46 -21.70
N HIS A 211 -16.35 -18.99 -21.26
CA HIS A 211 -16.71 -18.94 -19.83
C HIS A 211 -16.71 -20.32 -19.19
N LYS A 212 -17.32 -21.32 -19.83
CA LYS A 212 -17.30 -22.74 -19.37
C LYS A 212 -15.88 -23.29 -19.28
N THR A 213 -15.02 -23.00 -20.27
CA THR A 213 -13.62 -23.45 -20.29
C THR A 213 -12.81 -22.83 -19.15
N ILE A 214 -13.00 -21.52 -18.88
CA ILE A 214 -12.32 -20.85 -17.78
C ILE A 214 -12.74 -21.40 -16.41
N ILE A 215 -14.03 -21.69 -16.22
CA ILE A 215 -14.54 -22.32 -14.99
C ILE A 215 -13.90 -23.70 -14.83
N ARG A 216 -13.92 -24.53 -15.86
CA ARG A 216 -13.40 -25.90 -15.83
C ARG A 216 -11.90 -26.01 -15.54
N ASN A 217 -11.10 -25.07 -16.04
CA ASN A 217 -9.65 -25.06 -15.83
C ASN A 217 -9.23 -24.50 -14.45
N LYS A 218 -10.17 -23.98 -13.67
CA LYS A 218 -9.90 -23.43 -12.32
C LYS A 218 -10.63 -24.16 -11.19
N SER A 219 -11.37 -25.23 -11.51
CA SER A 219 -11.89 -26.21 -10.55
C SER A 219 -10.87 -27.30 -10.31
#